data_d0d5e429b7d94bcf57d3c34972e55fc9
#
_entry.id   d0d5e429b7d94bcf57d3c34972e55fc9
#
_cell.length_a   1.000
_cell.length_b   1.000
_cell.length_c   1.000
_cell.angle_alpha   90.00
_cell.angle_beta   90.00
_cell.angle_gamma   90.00
#
_symmetry.space_group_name_H-M   'P 1'
#
loop_
_entity.id
_entity.type
_entity.pdbx_description
1 polymer ?
#
loop_
_entity_poly.entity_id
_entity_poly.type
_entity_poly.pdbx_seq_one_letter_code
_entity_poly.pdbx_strand_id
1 'polypeptide(L)'
;FGFAVADPGSIYINRGNHEDMTVCTGYGFVDELVNKFSQNTAGRHLLAIIDTIFSLLPLVHVIDENIAVVHGGISDKFDLDSLKAINRRLYRTLTGLPQAITHDENGKDDEGHTHRDWSVLMDCLWSDPAPVSERFPGELKCKSNDERGGGVLWSEQFTKEWLSQHKLGCLIRSHECQDEGYKTHHEGRVLTLFSASNYYGEDEENDGAILVLSPLQDPPGKLLTYSTCYAKGGYEKLRTAELAGKMESAALARVEVCL
;
A
#
# COMPACT_ATOMS: atom_id res chain seq x y z
N PHE A 1 -6.82 13.14 8.34
CA PHE A 1 -7.78 12.64 9.36
C PHE A 1 -8.95 13.60 9.58
N GLY A 2 -8.72 14.93 9.61
CA GLY A 2 -9.81 15.91 9.83
C GLY A 2 -11.00 15.73 8.88
N PHE A 3 -10.75 15.57 7.60
CA PHE A 3 -11.82 15.31 6.60
C PHE A 3 -12.50 13.95 6.83
N ALA A 4 -11.74 12.89 7.11
CA ALA A 4 -12.31 11.57 7.37
C ALA A 4 -13.24 11.54 8.60
N VAL A 5 -12.98 12.43 9.59
CA VAL A 5 -13.85 12.59 10.76
C VAL A 5 -15.04 13.48 10.46
N ALA A 6 -14.84 14.57 9.70
CA ALA A 6 -15.90 15.53 9.39
C ALA A 6 -16.94 14.98 8.40
N ASP A 7 -16.50 14.16 7.45
CA ASP A 7 -17.35 13.52 6.45
C ASP A 7 -16.92 12.05 6.27
N PRO A 8 -17.38 11.13 7.11
CA PRO A 8 -17.07 9.72 7.03
C PRO A 8 -17.48 9.14 5.67
N GLY A 9 -16.53 8.53 4.97
CA GLY A 9 -16.76 8.02 3.61
C GLY A 9 -16.24 8.94 2.49
N SER A 10 -15.73 10.13 2.82
CA SER A 10 -15.10 11.02 1.83
C SER A 10 -13.63 10.69 1.58
N ILE A 11 -12.95 10.10 2.54
CA ILE A 11 -11.52 9.75 2.46
C ILE A 11 -11.28 8.37 3.06
N TYR A 12 -10.58 7.54 2.31
CA TYR A 12 -10.14 6.21 2.70
C TYR A 12 -8.62 6.17 2.69
N ILE A 13 -8.02 5.69 3.78
CA ILE A 13 -6.57 5.68 3.97
C ILE A 13 -6.13 4.25 4.26
N ASN A 14 -5.25 3.69 3.42
CA ASN A 14 -4.60 2.42 3.67
C ASN A 14 -3.40 2.59 4.61
N ARG A 15 -3.11 1.56 5.39
CA ARG A 15 -1.83 1.42 6.06
C ARG A 15 -0.75 1.13 5.02
N GLY A 16 0.34 1.90 5.04
CA GLY A 16 1.56 1.60 4.31
C GLY A 16 2.64 1.03 5.23
N ASN A 17 3.76 0.63 4.66
CA ASN A 17 4.91 0.11 5.40
C ASN A 17 5.59 1.17 6.28
N HIS A 18 5.43 2.46 5.96
CA HIS A 18 5.90 3.58 6.78
C HIS A 18 4.92 3.93 7.92
N GLU A 19 3.71 3.39 7.93
CA GLU A 19 2.80 3.47 9.08
C GLU A 19 3.19 2.44 10.15
N ASP A 20 4.46 2.54 10.56
CA ASP A 20 5.18 1.76 11.56
C ASP A 20 6.19 2.69 12.25
N MET A 21 6.10 2.87 13.56
CA MET A 21 6.93 3.84 14.28
C MET A 21 8.42 3.52 14.21
N THR A 22 8.80 2.26 14.09
CA THR A 22 10.21 1.86 13.93
C THR A 22 10.74 2.29 12.58
N VAL A 23 9.95 2.09 11.51
CA VAL A 23 10.28 2.56 10.15
C VAL A 23 10.29 4.08 10.12
N CYS A 24 9.25 4.74 10.62
CA CYS A 24 9.13 6.20 10.69
C CYS A 24 10.32 6.89 11.36
N THR A 25 10.86 6.27 12.42
CA THR A 25 12.03 6.81 13.12
C THR A 25 13.26 6.80 12.22
N GLY A 26 13.45 5.74 11.45
CA GLY A 26 14.58 5.61 10.52
C GLY A 26 14.52 6.61 9.35
N TYR A 27 13.31 7.07 8.98
CA TYR A 27 13.07 7.96 7.84
C TYR A 27 12.75 9.41 8.23
N GLY A 28 13.01 9.82 9.49
CA GLY A 28 12.99 11.21 9.92
C GLY A 28 11.61 11.77 10.28
N PHE A 29 10.52 11.00 10.20
CA PHE A 29 9.17 11.48 10.57
C PHE A 29 9.08 11.91 12.03
N VAL A 30 9.72 11.16 12.92
CA VAL A 30 9.73 11.48 14.35
C VAL A 30 10.47 12.79 14.60
N ASP A 31 11.61 13.01 13.95
CA ASP A 31 12.39 14.24 14.06
C ASP A 31 11.60 15.44 13.51
N GLU A 32 10.93 15.26 12.37
CA GLU A 32 10.06 16.30 11.80
C GLU A 32 8.95 16.70 12.77
N LEU A 33 8.31 15.71 13.39
CA LEU A 33 7.20 15.94 14.31
C LEU A 33 7.67 16.62 15.60
N VAL A 34 8.80 16.18 16.14
CA VAL A 34 9.43 16.80 17.31
C VAL A 34 9.84 18.25 17.02
N ASN A 35 10.41 18.54 15.85
CA ASN A 35 10.81 19.88 15.45
C ASN A 35 9.61 20.81 15.26
N LYS A 36 8.51 20.31 14.66
CA LYS A 36 7.28 21.13 14.43
C LYS A 36 6.50 21.42 15.70
N PHE A 37 6.42 20.46 16.61
CA PHE A 37 5.60 20.59 17.82
C PHE A 37 6.43 20.84 19.08
N SER A 38 7.68 21.22 18.89
CA SER A 38 8.69 21.58 19.90
C SER A 38 8.62 20.80 21.22
N GLN A 39 9.71 20.20 21.56
CA GLN A 39 10.25 19.76 22.87
C GLN A 39 9.30 19.52 24.08
N ASN A 40 8.00 19.69 23.94
CA ASN A 40 6.99 19.56 24.98
C ASN A 40 6.42 18.14 25.06
N THR A 41 5.85 17.80 26.19
CA THR A 41 5.00 16.62 26.42
C THR A 41 3.96 16.38 25.32
N ALA A 42 3.50 17.44 24.63
CA ALA A 42 2.56 17.38 23.52
C ALA A 42 3.06 16.55 22.32
N GLY A 43 4.33 16.69 21.92
CA GLY A 43 4.90 15.90 20.80
C GLY A 43 4.94 14.40 21.09
N ARG A 44 5.28 14.00 22.32
CA ARG A 44 5.26 12.58 22.71
C ARG A 44 3.85 12.00 22.78
N HIS A 45 2.88 12.77 23.24
CA HIS A 45 1.48 12.33 23.22
C HIS A 45 0.96 12.18 21.80
N LEU A 46 1.33 13.09 20.90
CA LEU A 46 0.97 13.02 19.50
C LEU A 46 1.57 11.77 18.82
N LEU A 47 2.84 11.45 19.08
CA LEU A 47 3.47 10.22 18.58
C LEU A 47 2.71 8.96 19.04
N ALA A 48 2.32 8.88 20.31
CA ALA A 48 1.57 7.74 20.82
C ALA A 48 0.17 7.61 20.19
N ILE A 49 -0.48 8.74 19.89
CA ILE A 49 -1.77 8.76 19.18
C ILE A 49 -1.56 8.28 17.74
N ILE A 50 -0.56 8.81 17.04
CA ILE A 50 -0.24 8.42 15.66
C ILE A 50 0.09 6.94 15.56
N ASP A 51 0.92 6.40 16.46
CA ASP A 51 1.24 4.98 16.52
C ASP A 51 -0.02 4.12 16.66
N THR A 52 -0.94 4.55 17.52
CA THR A 52 -2.23 3.87 17.66
C THR A 52 -3.06 3.95 16.38
N ILE A 53 -3.14 5.12 15.74
CA ILE A 53 -3.86 5.31 14.47
C ILE A 53 -3.27 4.43 13.39
N PHE A 54 -1.95 4.38 13.24
CA PHE A 54 -1.26 3.56 12.24
C PHE A 54 -1.67 2.08 12.33
N SER A 55 -1.74 1.53 13.54
CA SER A 55 -2.15 0.14 13.74
C SER A 55 -3.62 -0.13 13.39
N LEU A 56 -4.46 0.91 13.38
CA LEU A 56 -5.89 0.81 13.08
C LEU A 56 -6.21 0.96 11.59
N LEU A 57 -5.30 1.53 10.80
CA LEU A 57 -5.54 1.75 9.37
C LEU A 57 -5.86 0.43 8.65
N PRO A 58 -6.84 0.43 7.74
CA PRO A 58 -7.14 -0.72 6.89
C PRO A 58 -5.94 -1.10 6.01
N LEU A 59 -5.87 -2.38 5.66
CA LEU A 59 -4.83 -2.90 4.77
C LEU A 59 -5.25 -2.85 3.30
N VAL A 60 -6.52 -3.09 3.04
CA VAL A 60 -7.09 -3.16 1.68
C VAL A 60 -8.43 -2.44 1.66
N HIS A 61 -8.66 -1.68 0.60
CA HIS A 61 -9.97 -1.18 0.22
C HIS A 61 -10.41 -1.83 -1.08
N VAL A 62 -11.69 -2.15 -1.21
CA VAL A 62 -12.28 -2.61 -2.46
C VAL A 62 -13.24 -1.53 -2.97
N ILE A 63 -13.03 -1.09 -4.20
CA ILE A 63 -13.85 -0.09 -4.88
C ILE A 63 -14.77 -0.82 -5.86
N ASP A 64 -16.07 -0.60 -5.74
CA ASP A 64 -17.12 -1.10 -6.61
C ASP A 64 -17.07 -2.63 -6.83
N GLU A 65 -16.71 -3.38 -5.80
CA GLU A 65 -16.58 -4.83 -5.87
C GLU A 65 -15.65 -5.31 -7.03
N ASN A 66 -14.80 -4.41 -7.52
CA ASN A 66 -13.99 -4.67 -8.73
C ASN A 66 -12.52 -4.29 -8.59
N ILE A 67 -12.16 -3.29 -7.82
CA ILE A 67 -10.80 -2.78 -7.71
C ILE A 67 -10.31 -2.97 -6.29
N ALA A 68 -9.26 -3.77 -6.10
CA ALA A 68 -8.56 -3.81 -4.80
C ALA A 68 -7.49 -2.73 -4.75
N VAL A 69 -7.41 -2.02 -3.63
CA VAL A 69 -6.36 -1.03 -3.35
C VAL A 69 -5.60 -1.47 -2.12
N VAL A 70 -4.30 -1.67 -2.24
CA VAL A 70 -3.39 -2.13 -1.19
C VAL A 70 -2.11 -1.29 -1.22
N HIS A 71 -1.32 -1.27 -0.15
CA HIS A 71 -0.05 -0.53 -0.18
C HIS A 71 1.06 -1.30 -0.91
N GLY A 72 1.49 -2.45 -0.38
CA GLY A 72 2.52 -3.31 -0.95
C GLY A 72 1.91 -4.26 -1.98
N GLY A 73 1.30 -5.36 -1.56
CA GLY A 73 0.78 -6.32 -2.51
C GLY A 73 -0.02 -7.47 -1.92
N ILE A 74 -0.01 -8.56 -2.65
CA ILE A 74 -0.75 -9.79 -2.35
C ILE A 74 0.21 -10.97 -2.20
N SER A 75 -0.22 -11.99 -1.48
CA SER A 75 0.51 -13.26 -1.37
C SER A 75 -0.45 -14.46 -1.28
N ASP A 76 0.11 -15.64 -1.40
CA ASP A 76 -0.64 -16.91 -1.29
C ASP A 76 -0.99 -17.29 0.16
N LYS A 77 -0.58 -16.48 1.13
CA LYS A 77 -0.85 -16.70 2.57
C LYS A 77 -2.22 -16.20 3.01
N PHE A 78 -2.87 -15.35 2.23
CA PHE A 78 -4.14 -14.75 2.64
C PHE A 78 -5.12 -14.53 1.49
N ASP A 79 -6.36 -14.40 1.87
CA ASP A 79 -7.46 -13.86 1.07
C ASP A 79 -8.11 -12.67 1.80
N LEU A 80 -9.04 -11.97 1.13
CA LEU A 80 -9.69 -10.78 1.68
C LEU A 80 -10.49 -11.06 2.96
N ASP A 81 -11.03 -12.26 3.14
CA ASP A 81 -11.81 -12.60 4.33
C ASP A 81 -10.90 -12.89 5.52
N SER A 82 -9.74 -13.53 5.30
CA SER A 82 -8.77 -13.79 6.36
C SER A 82 -8.18 -12.49 6.93
N LEU A 83 -8.02 -11.44 6.11
CA LEU A 83 -7.56 -10.13 6.57
C LEU A 83 -8.51 -9.51 7.60
N LYS A 84 -9.82 -9.70 7.46
CA LYS A 84 -10.83 -9.17 8.38
C LYS A 84 -10.70 -9.74 9.80
N ALA A 85 -10.15 -10.95 9.92
CA ALA A 85 -9.99 -11.65 11.20
C ALA A 85 -8.76 -11.19 12.00
N ILE A 86 -7.81 -10.50 11.37
CA ILE A 86 -6.56 -10.09 12.02
C ILE A 86 -6.81 -8.92 12.98
N ASN A 87 -6.42 -9.09 14.24
CA ASN A 87 -6.40 -7.99 15.19
C ASN A 87 -5.16 -7.11 14.96
N ARG A 88 -5.25 -6.16 14.04
CA ARG A 88 -4.14 -5.27 13.65
C ARG A 88 -3.55 -4.46 14.81
N ARG A 89 -4.32 -4.19 15.86
CA ARG A 89 -3.86 -3.43 17.04
C ARG A 89 -2.69 -4.08 17.76
N LEU A 90 -2.53 -5.39 17.60
CA LEU A 90 -1.41 -6.13 18.17
C LEU A 90 -0.10 -5.88 17.41
N TYR A 91 -0.20 -5.54 16.11
CA TYR A 91 0.94 -5.42 15.20
C TYR A 91 1.28 -3.96 14.89
N ARG A 92 1.71 -3.22 15.92
CA ARG A 92 2.10 -1.81 15.79
C ARG A 92 3.36 -1.64 14.97
N THR A 93 4.33 -2.52 15.17
CA THR A 93 5.54 -2.65 14.34
C THR A 93 5.64 -4.05 13.75
N LEU A 94 6.16 -4.11 12.52
CA LEU A 94 6.45 -5.35 11.82
C LEU A 94 7.96 -5.57 11.65
N THR A 95 8.79 -4.59 12.01
CA THR A 95 10.24 -4.70 11.97
C THR A 95 10.72 -5.62 13.08
N GLY A 96 11.16 -6.82 12.69
CA GLY A 96 11.52 -7.90 13.59
C GLY A 96 10.33 -8.77 13.99
N LEU A 97 10.53 -10.08 13.95
CA LEU A 97 9.59 -11.02 14.55
C LEU A 97 9.62 -10.78 16.06
N PRO A 98 8.48 -10.58 16.71
CA PRO A 98 8.45 -10.61 18.18
C PRO A 98 9.09 -11.91 18.66
N GLN A 99 10.07 -11.82 19.56
CA GLN A 99 10.83 -13.00 20.04
C GLN A 99 9.95 -14.09 20.66
N ALA A 100 8.73 -13.74 21.05
CA ALA A 100 7.74 -14.63 21.63
C ALA A 100 6.91 -15.41 20.61
N ILE A 101 6.92 -15.02 19.32
CA ILE A 101 6.21 -15.78 18.30
C ILE A 101 7.01 -17.04 17.98
N THR A 102 6.51 -18.18 18.44
CA THR A 102 7.06 -19.49 18.11
C THR A 102 6.85 -19.76 16.62
N HIS A 103 7.73 -20.59 16.02
CA HIS A 103 7.61 -21.03 14.62
C HIS A 103 6.37 -21.92 14.35
N ASP A 104 5.52 -22.12 15.33
CA ASP A 104 4.22 -22.74 15.15
C ASP A 104 3.26 -21.70 14.56
N GLU A 105 2.85 -21.90 13.31
CA GLU A 105 1.98 -20.98 12.57
C GLU A 105 0.66 -20.66 13.30
N ASN A 106 0.21 -21.55 14.17
CA ASN A 106 -1.01 -21.40 14.96
C ASN A 106 -0.72 -21.03 16.44
N GLY A 107 0.56 -21.02 16.83
CA GLY A 107 0.97 -20.62 18.16
C GLY A 107 0.73 -19.13 18.37
N LYS A 108 0.15 -18.77 19.53
CA LYS A 108 0.00 -17.39 19.99
C LYS A 108 0.98 -17.15 21.12
N ASP A 109 1.57 -15.97 21.13
CA ASP A 109 2.27 -15.50 22.32
C ASP A 109 1.27 -15.06 23.41
N ASP A 110 1.80 -14.63 24.56
CA ASP A 110 0.98 -14.18 25.70
C ASP A 110 0.13 -12.92 25.36
N GLU A 111 0.51 -12.16 24.32
CA GLU A 111 -0.20 -10.97 23.84
C GLU A 111 -1.20 -11.30 22.72
N GLY A 112 -1.15 -12.52 22.16
CA GLY A 112 -2.03 -12.99 21.10
C GLY A 112 -1.52 -12.79 19.68
N HIS A 113 -0.22 -12.46 19.51
CA HIS A 113 0.39 -12.42 18.16
C HIS A 113 0.55 -13.83 17.61
N THR A 114 0.42 -13.96 16.30
CA THR A 114 0.73 -15.20 15.57
C THR A 114 1.73 -14.92 14.46
N HIS A 115 2.58 -15.91 14.15
CA HIS A 115 3.50 -15.83 13.02
C HIS A 115 2.73 -15.65 11.69
N ARG A 116 1.60 -16.33 11.56
CA ARG A 116 0.74 -16.22 10.38
C ARG A 116 0.26 -14.79 10.15
N ASP A 117 -0.36 -14.16 11.16
CA ASP A 117 -0.90 -12.81 11.02
C ASP A 117 0.21 -11.78 10.76
N TRP A 118 1.35 -11.91 11.46
CA TRP A 118 2.53 -11.09 11.21
C TRP A 118 3.01 -11.22 9.75
N SER A 119 3.12 -12.45 9.25
CA SER A 119 3.56 -12.73 7.87
C SER A 119 2.60 -12.17 6.83
N VAL A 120 1.29 -12.29 7.07
CA VAL A 120 0.25 -11.71 6.21
C VAL A 120 0.35 -10.19 6.16
N LEU A 121 0.53 -9.53 7.31
CA LEU A 121 0.70 -8.08 7.38
C LEU A 121 1.98 -7.63 6.66
N MET A 122 3.08 -8.37 6.84
CA MET A 122 4.33 -8.13 6.10
C MET A 122 4.09 -8.20 4.60
N ASP A 123 3.39 -9.22 4.13
CA ASP A 123 3.13 -9.38 2.70
C ASP A 123 2.24 -8.25 2.15
N CYS A 124 1.19 -7.83 2.87
CA CYS A 124 0.36 -6.70 2.45
C CYS A 124 1.12 -5.38 2.31
N LEU A 125 2.16 -5.16 3.12
CA LEU A 125 2.85 -3.88 3.22
C LEU A 125 4.19 -3.83 2.46
N TRP A 126 4.83 -4.98 2.19
CA TRP A 126 6.19 -5.04 1.68
C TRP A 126 6.36 -5.82 0.38
N SER A 127 5.29 -6.47 -0.14
CA SER A 127 5.39 -7.26 -1.37
C SER A 127 5.39 -6.40 -2.61
N ASP A 128 6.04 -6.90 -3.67
CA ASP A 128 6.13 -6.26 -4.97
C ASP A 128 5.72 -7.22 -6.11
N PRO A 129 5.12 -6.72 -7.22
CA PRO A 129 4.85 -7.53 -8.39
C PRO A 129 6.16 -7.93 -9.06
N ALA A 130 6.35 -9.20 -9.33
CA ALA A 130 7.55 -9.66 -9.99
C ALA A 130 7.64 -9.12 -11.42
N PRO A 131 8.82 -8.71 -11.90
CA PRO A 131 9.02 -8.34 -13.28
C PRO A 131 8.80 -9.56 -14.20
N VAL A 132 8.40 -9.32 -15.47
CA VAL A 132 8.11 -10.40 -16.45
C VAL A 132 9.32 -11.30 -16.68
N SER A 133 10.55 -10.80 -16.50
CA SER A 133 11.79 -11.57 -16.60
C SER A 133 11.98 -12.57 -15.46
N GLU A 134 11.27 -12.41 -14.36
CA GLU A 134 11.44 -13.22 -13.17
C GLU A 134 10.89 -14.64 -13.35
N ARG A 135 11.64 -15.62 -12.86
CA ARG A 135 11.28 -17.03 -13.00
C ARG A 135 10.72 -17.58 -11.69
N PHE A 136 9.58 -18.25 -11.82
CA PHE A 136 8.94 -18.99 -10.74
C PHE A 136 9.01 -20.49 -11.07
N PRO A 137 9.83 -21.26 -10.34
CA PRO A 137 9.98 -22.69 -10.64
C PRO A 137 8.70 -23.48 -10.26
N GLY A 138 8.29 -24.36 -11.15
CA GLY A 138 7.11 -25.23 -10.92
C GLY A 138 5.82 -24.43 -10.73
N GLU A 139 5.07 -24.78 -9.68
CA GLU A 139 3.79 -24.16 -9.31
C GLU A 139 3.97 -22.99 -8.31
N LEU A 140 5.20 -22.54 -8.08
CA LEU A 140 5.46 -21.46 -7.13
C LEU A 140 4.76 -20.16 -7.57
N LYS A 141 3.96 -19.58 -6.70
CA LYS A 141 3.20 -18.35 -6.96
C LYS A 141 3.89 -17.10 -6.43
N CYS A 142 4.54 -17.26 -5.29
CA CYS A 142 5.23 -16.21 -4.55
C CYS A 142 6.61 -16.70 -4.12
N LYS A 143 7.56 -15.81 -4.02
CA LYS A 143 8.90 -16.07 -3.46
C LYS A 143 9.34 -14.91 -2.58
N SER A 144 10.32 -15.12 -1.71
CA SER A 144 10.89 -14.08 -0.85
C SER A 144 11.29 -12.83 -1.66
N ASN A 145 11.00 -11.66 -1.11
CA ASN A 145 11.49 -10.38 -1.64
C ASN A 145 12.76 -10.00 -0.89
N ASP A 146 13.89 -10.53 -1.36
CA ASP A 146 15.18 -10.34 -0.71
C ASP A 146 15.66 -8.89 -0.77
N GLU A 147 15.23 -8.12 -1.77
CA GLU A 147 15.57 -6.69 -1.89
C GLU A 147 14.95 -5.84 -0.78
N ARG A 148 13.76 -6.22 -0.34
CA ARG A 148 13.05 -5.53 0.76
C ARG A 148 13.42 -6.06 2.15
N GLY A 149 13.91 -7.29 2.22
CA GLY A 149 14.12 -8.00 3.48
C GLY A 149 12.80 -8.41 4.17
N GLY A 150 11.68 -8.37 3.43
CA GLY A 150 10.34 -8.78 3.89
C GLY A 150 9.33 -8.75 2.74
N GLY A 151 8.16 -9.37 2.95
CA GLY A 151 7.18 -9.56 1.89
C GLY A 151 7.59 -10.57 0.84
N VAL A 152 6.88 -10.59 -0.28
CA VAL A 152 7.11 -11.52 -1.39
C VAL A 152 7.15 -10.80 -2.74
N LEU A 153 7.82 -11.40 -3.71
CA LEU A 153 7.58 -11.16 -5.13
C LEU A 153 6.51 -12.14 -5.60
N TRP A 154 5.43 -11.65 -6.22
CA TRP A 154 4.38 -12.52 -6.73
C TRP A 154 4.31 -12.52 -8.26
N SER A 155 3.96 -13.69 -8.82
CA SER A 155 3.93 -13.91 -10.27
C SER A 155 2.69 -13.31 -10.93
N GLU A 156 2.77 -13.08 -12.26
CA GLU A 156 1.63 -12.68 -13.07
C GLU A 156 0.50 -13.72 -13.02
N GLN A 157 0.84 -15.02 -13.06
CA GLN A 157 -0.13 -16.08 -12.96
C GLN A 157 -0.92 -16.01 -11.64
N PHE A 158 -0.23 -15.73 -10.54
CA PHE A 158 -0.88 -15.55 -9.24
C PHE A 158 -1.82 -14.34 -9.23
N THR A 159 -1.45 -13.22 -9.85
CA THR A 159 -2.36 -12.09 -9.99
C THR A 159 -3.68 -12.49 -10.66
N LYS A 160 -3.61 -13.22 -11.76
CA LYS A 160 -4.80 -13.70 -12.49
C LYS A 160 -5.70 -14.59 -11.62
N GLU A 161 -5.09 -15.51 -10.90
CA GLU A 161 -5.80 -16.43 -10.00
C GLU A 161 -6.43 -15.70 -8.83
N TRP A 162 -5.67 -14.82 -8.17
CA TRP A 162 -6.14 -14.07 -7.01
C TRP A 162 -7.30 -13.12 -7.36
N LEU A 163 -7.17 -12.35 -8.44
CA LEU A 163 -8.24 -11.48 -8.92
C LEU A 163 -9.49 -12.29 -9.30
N SER A 164 -9.33 -13.42 -10.00
CA SER A 164 -10.44 -14.29 -10.35
C SER A 164 -11.14 -14.87 -9.12
N GLN A 165 -10.39 -15.35 -8.14
CA GLN A 165 -10.92 -15.88 -6.87
C GLN A 165 -11.79 -14.86 -6.15
N HIS A 166 -11.35 -13.60 -6.13
CA HIS A 166 -12.05 -12.50 -5.44
C HIS A 166 -13.04 -11.73 -6.34
N LYS A 167 -13.21 -12.14 -7.60
CA LYS A 167 -14.07 -11.49 -8.61
C LYS A 167 -13.71 -10.02 -8.84
N LEU A 168 -12.43 -9.71 -8.83
CA LEU A 168 -11.89 -8.37 -9.02
C LEU A 168 -11.29 -8.22 -10.41
N GLY A 169 -11.37 -7.03 -10.98
CA GLY A 169 -10.80 -6.70 -12.28
C GLY A 169 -9.33 -6.30 -12.22
N CYS A 170 -8.92 -5.57 -11.20
CA CYS A 170 -7.54 -5.11 -11.06
C CYS A 170 -7.12 -4.87 -9.61
N LEU A 171 -5.79 -4.74 -9.43
CA LEU A 171 -5.13 -4.36 -8.19
C LEU A 171 -4.43 -3.02 -8.39
N ILE A 172 -4.69 -2.05 -7.53
CA ILE A 172 -3.96 -0.78 -7.44
C ILE A 172 -3.09 -0.84 -6.18
N ARG A 173 -1.84 -0.46 -6.33
CA ARG A 173 -0.89 -0.43 -5.22
C ARG A 173 0.05 0.78 -5.29
N SER A 174 0.89 0.96 -4.31
CA SER A 174 1.91 2.01 -4.25
C SER A 174 3.30 1.41 -3.98
N HIS A 175 4.02 1.84 -2.94
CA HIS A 175 5.24 1.26 -2.37
C HIS A 175 6.52 1.40 -3.20
N GLU A 176 6.46 1.35 -4.54
CA GLU A 176 7.62 1.51 -5.42
C GLU A 176 7.62 2.89 -6.07
N CYS A 177 8.75 3.60 -5.97
CA CYS A 177 8.98 4.80 -6.76
C CYS A 177 9.00 4.42 -8.25
N GLN A 178 8.35 5.23 -9.08
CA GLN A 178 8.30 5.05 -10.52
C GLN A 178 8.64 6.38 -11.20
N ASP A 179 9.47 6.34 -12.23
CA ASP A 179 9.96 7.54 -12.93
C ASP A 179 8.80 8.41 -13.45
N GLU A 180 7.77 7.78 -14.03
CA GLU A 180 6.57 8.48 -14.52
C GLU A 180 5.48 8.65 -13.46
N GLY A 181 5.75 8.30 -12.19
CA GLY A 181 4.78 8.26 -11.10
C GLY A 181 3.84 7.06 -11.13
N TYR A 182 3.89 6.22 -12.16
CA TYR A 182 3.08 5.00 -12.26
C TYR A 182 3.73 3.93 -13.13
N LYS A 183 3.30 2.70 -12.95
CA LYS A 183 3.69 1.57 -13.79
C LYS A 183 2.61 0.49 -13.79
N THR A 184 2.37 -0.08 -14.97
CA THR A 184 1.48 -1.25 -15.10
C THR A 184 2.29 -2.54 -15.13
N HIS A 185 1.79 -3.56 -14.44
CA HIS A 185 2.40 -4.89 -14.39
C HIS A 185 1.35 -5.95 -14.76
N HIS A 186 1.80 -7.17 -15.03
CA HIS A 186 0.96 -8.36 -15.19
C HIS A 186 -0.17 -8.14 -16.22
N GLU A 187 0.21 -7.70 -17.44
CA GLU A 187 -0.71 -7.40 -18.53
C GLU A 187 -1.76 -6.32 -18.17
N GLY A 188 -1.38 -5.32 -17.35
CA GLY A 188 -2.25 -4.23 -16.94
C GLY A 188 -3.21 -4.55 -15.79
N ARG A 189 -3.11 -5.73 -15.17
CA ARG A 189 -3.94 -6.10 -14.01
C ARG A 189 -3.47 -5.51 -12.70
N VAL A 190 -2.23 -5.09 -12.63
CA VAL A 190 -1.66 -4.41 -11.46
C VAL A 190 -1.18 -3.02 -11.89
N LEU A 191 -1.61 -2.00 -11.18
CA LEU A 191 -1.16 -0.62 -11.35
C LEU A 191 -0.43 -0.18 -10.09
N THR A 192 0.86 0.12 -10.22
CA THR A 192 1.60 0.86 -9.19
C THR A 192 1.39 2.35 -9.41
N LEU A 193 0.93 3.05 -8.38
CA LEU A 193 0.81 4.51 -8.33
C LEU A 193 1.76 5.05 -7.25
N PHE A 194 2.58 6.01 -7.62
CA PHE A 194 3.48 6.69 -6.72
C PHE A 194 3.26 8.19 -6.79
N SER A 195 2.70 8.77 -5.74
CA SER A 195 2.24 10.16 -5.74
C SER A 195 3.25 11.17 -5.18
N ALA A 196 4.46 10.74 -4.84
CA ALA A 196 5.53 11.65 -4.43
C ALA A 196 6.45 11.93 -5.62
N SER A 197 6.48 13.18 -6.11
CA SER A 197 7.46 13.60 -7.12
C SER A 197 8.78 13.99 -6.47
N ASN A 198 9.88 13.88 -7.21
CA ASN A 198 11.25 14.17 -6.74
C ASN A 198 11.60 13.46 -5.41
N TYR A 199 11.25 12.18 -5.33
CA TYR A 199 11.33 11.42 -4.08
C TYR A 199 12.77 11.25 -3.58
N TYR A 200 13.72 11.07 -4.47
CA TYR A 200 15.14 10.92 -4.13
C TYR A 200 15.91 12.25 -4.15
N GLY A 201 15.23 13.37 -4.43
CA GLY A 201 15.83 14.70 -4.48
C GLY A 201 15.99 15.25 -5.90
N GLU A 202 16.70 16.37 -6.03
CA GLU A 202 16.79 17.13 -7.29
C GLU A 202 17.57 16.41 -8.40
N ASP A 203 18.43 15.44 -8.05
CA ASP A 203 19.31 14.75 -9.01
C ASP A 203 18.64 13.47 -9.62
N GLU A 204 17.55 13.01 -9.04
CA GLU A 204 16.80 11.83 -9.50
C GLU A 204 15.32 12.18 -9.61
N GLU A 205 14.97 12.91 -10.68
CA GLU A 205 13.61 13.39 -10.91
C GLU A 205 12.66 12.23 -11.24
N ASN A 206 11.61 12.07 -10.43
CA ASN A 206 10.45 11.28 -10.79
C ASN A 206 9.19 12.15 -10.76
N ASP A 207 8.26 11.86 -11.65
CA ASP A 207 6.91 12.43 -11.59
C ASP A 207 6.11 11.78 -10.44
N GLY A 208 5.12 12.50 -9.93
CA GLY A 208 4.07 11.93 -9.09
C GLY A 208 2.84 11.60 -9.94
N ALA A 209 2.05 10.62 -9.55
CA ALA A 209 0.81 10.28 -10.24
C ALA A 209 -0.38 10.13 -9.31
N ILE A 210 -1.57 10.47 -9.81
CA ILE A 210 -2.86 10.16 -9.23
C ILE A 210 -3.77 9.52 -10.27
N LEU A 211 -4.64 8.63 -9.84
CA LEU A 211 -5.68 8.05 -10.69
C LEU A 211 -7.04 8.66 -10.33
N VAL A 212 -7.70 9.22 -11.32
CA VAL A 212 -9.08 9.69 -11.19
C VAL A 212 -9.99 8.65 -11.84
N LEU A 213 -10.83 8.00 -11.04
CA LEU A 213 -11.85 7.07 -11.51
C LEU A 213 -13.17 7.83 -11.70
N SER A 214 -13.85 7.60 -12.83
CA SER A 214 -15.15 8.20 -13.13
C SER A 214 -16.03 7.20 -13.87
N PRO A 215 -17.24 6.92 -13.36
CA PRO A 215 -18.16 5.98 -14.01
C PRO A 215 -18.71 6.50 -15.36
N LEU A 216 -18.54 7.79 -15.62
CA LEU A 216 -19.09 8.48 -16.80
C LEU A 216 -18.05 8.64 -17.93
N GLN A 217 -16.84 8.16 -17.75
CA GLN A 217 -15.76 8.27 -18.73
C GLN A 217 -15.43 6.91 -19.34
N ASP A 218 -15.13 6.91 -20.64
CA ASP A 218 -14.61 5.76 -21.36
C ASP A 218 -13.23 6.13 -21.95
N PRO A 219 -12.13 5.56 -21.46
CA PRO A 219 -12.02 4.60 -20.36
C PRO A 219 -12.36 5.21 -18.98
N PRO A 220 -12.80 4.39 -18.00
CA PRO A 220 -13.31 4.87 -16.71
C PRO A 220 -12.24 5.46 -15.78
N GLY A 221 -10.97 5.39 -16.15
CA GLY A 221 -9.86 5.90 -15.36
C GLY A 221 -8.99 6.88 -16.15
N LYS A 222 -8.57 7.97 -15.48
CA LYS A 222 -7.66 8.97 -16.02
C LYS A 222 -6.47 9.11 -15.10
N LEU A 223 -5.28 8.83 -15.61
CA LEU A 223 -4.02 9.12 -14.92
C LEU A 223 -3.65 10.59 -15.12
N LEU A 224 -3.30 11.24 -14.02
CA LEU A 224 -2.71 12.57 -14.00
C LEU A 224 -1.31 12.44 -13.41
N THR A 225 -0.31 12.89 -14.15
CA THR A 225 1.08 12.95 -13.66
C THR A 225 1.48 14.39 -13.42
N TYR A 226 2.38 14.60 -12.48
CA TYR A 226 2.88 15.92 -12.12
C TYR A 226 4.31 15.84 -11.62
N SER A 227 5.06 16.91 -11.85
CA SER A 227 6.35 17.14 -11.21
C SER A 227 6.29 18.37 -10.31
N THR A 228 7.10 18.37 -9.26
CA THR A 228 7.25 19.55 -8.39
C THR A 228 8.62 20.18 -8.62
N CYS A 229 8.67 21.52 -8.65
CA CYS A 229 9.91 22.26 -8.70
C CYS A 229 10.18 22.89 -7.35
N TYR A 230 11.19 22.40 -6.63
CA TYR A 230 11.58 22.93 -5.32
C TYR A 230 12.01 24.40 -5.37
N ALA A 231 12.63 24.85 -6.47
CA ALA A 231 13.16 26.19 -6.62
C ALA A 231 12.10 27.28 -6.73
N LYS A 232 10.86 26.94 -7.08
CA LYS A 232 9.79 27.92 -7.36
C LYS A 232 8.53 27.75 -6.53
N GLY A 233 8.46 26.74 -5.66
CA GLY A 233 7.33 26.54 -4.75
C GLY A 233 5.99 26.26 -5.43
N GLY A 234 5.97 25.65 -6.62
CA GLY A 234 4.76 25.39 -7.37
C GLY A 234 4.82 24.14 -8.26
N TYR A 235 3.65 23.66 -8.66
CA TYR A 235 3.52 22.57 -9.63
C TYR A 235 3.82 23.09 -11.02
N GLU A 236 4.89 22.62 -11.67
CA GLU A 236 5.24 23.10 -13.01
C GLU A 236 4.41 22.50 -14.14
N LYS A 237 3.86 21.30 -14.00
CA LYS A 237 3.13 20.67 -15.10
C LYS A 237 2.21 19.54 -14.62
N LEU A 238 0.92 19.71 -14.81
CA LEU A 238 -0.03 18.62 -14.76
C LEU A 238 -0.12 18.01 -16.17
N ARG A 239 0.30 16.76 -16.34
CA ARG A 239 0.18 16.02 -17.60
C ARG A 239 -0.93 15.00 -17.49
N THR A 240 -1.61 14.74 -18.58
CA THR A 240 -2.59 13.65 -18.67
C THR A 240 -1.93 12.50 -19.43
N ALA A 241 -1.86 11.34 -18.80
CA ALA A 241 -1.52 10.10 -19.46
C ALA A 241 -2.79 9.26 -19.68
N GLU A 242 -2.99 8.77 -20.89
CA GLU A 242 -4.07 7.83 -21.17
C GLU A 242 -3.62 6.43 -20.73
N LEU A 243 -4.43 5.79 -19.89
CA LEU A 243 -4.31 4.37 -19.61
C LEU A 243 -4.66 3.58 -20.88
N ALA A 244 -3.65 3.18 -21.61
CA ALA A 244 -3.81 2.35 -22.79
C ALA A 244 -4.35 0.97 -22.41
N GLY A 245 -5.66 0.80 -22.52
CA GLY A 245 -6.37 -0.45 -22.67
C GLY A 245 -6.44 -1.39 -21.47
N LYS A 246 -7.65 -1.71 -21.05
CA LYS A 246 -8.08 -2.81 -20.16
C LYS A 246 -8.29 -2.52 -18.68
N MET A 247 -8.83 -1.38 -18.31
CA MET A 247 -9.75 -1.36 -17.18
C MET A 247 -11.16 -1.53 -17.76
N GLU A 248 -11.72 -2.74 -17.67
CA GLU A 248 -13.13 -2.96 -18.01
C GLU A 248 -14.00 -2.07 -17.13
N SER A 249 -15.05 -1.50 -17.72
CA SER A 249 -15.93 -0.51 -17.10
C SER A 249 -16.45 -0.95 -15.73
N ALA A 250 -15.95 -0.31 -14.68
CA ALA A 250 -16.50 -0.43 -13.33
C ALA A 250 -17.35 0.81 -13.04
N ALA A 251 -18.62 0.60 -12.77
CA ALA A 251 -19.51 1.66 -12.31
C ALA A 251 -19.18 2.01 -10.84
N LEU A 252 -18.77 3.24 -10.58
CA LEU A 252 -18.42 3.71 -9.23
C LEU A 252 -19.67 3.89 -8.36
N ALA A 253 -19.84 3.08 -7.35
CA ALA A 253 -20.91 3.26 -6.37
C ALA A 253 -20.54 2.97 -4.90
N ARG A 254 -19.55 2.16 -4.57
CA ARG A 254 -19.25 1.83 -3.17
C ARG A 254 -17.77 1.51 -2.95
N VAL A 255 -17.19 2.10 -1.90
CA VAL A 255 -15.92 1.65 -1.33
C VAL A 255 -16.22 0.71 -0.16
N GLU A 256 -15.84 -0.55 -0.29
CA GLU A 256 -15.93 -1.52 0.79
C GLU A 256 -14.59 -1.56 1.53
N VAL A 257 -14.63 -1.32 2.84
CA VAL A 257 -13.44 -1.36 3.67
C VAL A 257 -13.27 -2.77 4.21
N CYS A 258 -12.21 -3.46 3.78
CA CYS A 258 -11.79 -4.70 4.43
C CYS A 258 -11.08 -4.35 5.74
N LEU A 259 -11.89 -4.30 6.80
CA LEU A 259 -11.47 -3.99 8.18
C LEU A 259 -10.78 -5.20 8.80
#